data_52c5063ef981e9ba27c23a1eb7cb87e9
#
_entry.id   52c5063ef981e9ba27c23a1eb7cb87e9
#
_cell.length_a   1.000
_cell.length_b   1.000
_cell.length_c   1.000
_cell.angle_alpha   90.00
_cell.angle_beta   90.00
_cell.angle_gamma   90.00
#
_symmetry.space_group_name_H-M   'P 1'
#
loop_
_entity.id
_entity.type
_entity.pdbx_description
1 polymer ?
#
loop_
_entity_poly.entity_id
_entity_poly.type
_entity_poly.pdbx_seq_one_letter_code
_entity_poly.pdbx_strand_id
1 'polypeptide(L)'
;MSDSTFIQRIARWAVLPAAIGLGFGLSAFSAPAAEAATHYCNGYKATIVGTNGADDIEGTSGRDVIVGLGGNDEIDGNGGDDIICAGSGHDEVDGGSGNDYIHGGSGHDSIEGGSGNDRIYGSSGNDHVEGESGKDKVYGNSGHDLVEGGTGKDKVSGGSGNDTVKQRYASDREEDRWEDRY
;
A
#
# COMPACT_ATOMS: atom_id res chain seq x y z
N MET A 1 -24.25 7.21 22.20
CA MET A 1 -23.25 8.26 22.39
C MET A 1 -21.90 7.54 22.39
N SER A 2 -21.31 7.41 21.24
CA SER A 2 -20.01 6.76 21.07
C SER A 2 -19.07 7.78 20.47
N ASP A 3 -18.14 8.22 21.30
CA ASP A 3 -17.04 9.07 20.89
C ASP A 3 -16.10 8.27 20.01
N SER A 4 -16.09 8.57 18.73
CA SER A 4 -15.05 8.15 17.82
C SER A 4 -14.02 9.27 17.71
N THR A 5 -13.12 9.30 18.66
CA THR A 5 -11.92 10.13 18.57
C THR A 5 -10.83 9.30 17.91
N PHE A 6 -10.80 9.31 16.58
CA PHE A 6 -9.71 8.73 15.83
C PHE A 6 -8.53 9.70 15.81
N ILE A 7 -7.45 9.23 16.39
CA ILE A 7 -6.17 9.94 16.40
C ILE A 7 -5.46 9.60 15.10
N GLN A 8 -5.57 10.47 14.11
CA GLN A 8 -4.63 10.49 13.01
C GLN A 8 -3.26 10.89 13.54
N ARG A 9 -2.34 9.95 13.57
CA ARG A 9 -0.92 10.26 13.72
C ARG A 9 -0.30 10.55 12.36
N ILE A 10 -0.69 11.65 11.77
CA ILE A 10 0.09 12.24 10.70
C ILE A 10 1.29 12.90 11.35
N ALA A 11 2.47 12.50 10.98
CA ALA A 11 3.70 13.07 11.52
C ALA A 11 3.71 14.59 11.31
N ARG A 12 3.60 15.33 12.40
CA ARG A 12 3.59 16.78 12.41
C ARG A 12 5.01 17.27 12.24
N TRP A 13 5.38 17.67 11.04
CA TRP A 13 6.53 18.56 10.87
C TRP A 13 6.06 20.00 10.77
N ALA A 14 6.49 20.71 11.76
CA ALA A 14 6.37 22.09 12.12
C ALA A 14 6.13 23.09 10.98
N VAL A 15 5.04 23.80 11.06
CA VAL A 15 5.01 25.18 10.59
C VAL A 15 5.27 26.09 11.79
N LEU A 16 6.45 26.65 11.85
CA LEU A 16 6.80 27.73 12.75
C LEU A 16 6.10 29.01 12.28
N PRO A 17 5.37 29.72 13.12
CA PRO A 17 4.99 31.07 12.83
C PRO A 17 6.11 32.03 13.26
N ALA A 18 6.79 32.60 12.30
CA ALA A 18 7.55 33.81 12.58
C ALA A 18 6.71 35.00 12.08
N ALA A 19 6.37 35.87 12.98
CA ALA A 19 6.58 37.27 12.80
C ALA A 19 5.58 38.13 13.56
N ILE A 20 6.13 38.87 14.45
CA ILE A 20 5.61 40.08 15.03
C ILE A 20 5.80 41.21 14.00
N GLY A 21 4.76 41.95 13.68
CA GLY A 21 4.89 43.14 12.83
C GLY A 21 3.57 43.88 12.63
N LEU A 22 3.43 44.94 13.30
CA LEU A 22 2.43 46.00 13.34
C LEU A 22 1.74 46.42 12.04
N GLY A 23 0.42 46.38 12.07
CA GLY A 23 -0.45 47.49 11.63
C GLY A 23 -0.71 47.69 10.12
N PHE A 24 -1.96 47.60 9.78
CA PHE A 24 -2.79 48.33 8.84
C PHE A 24 -3.63 47.43 7.91
N GLY A 25 -4.94 47.62 7.99
CA GLY A 25 -5.88 47.29 6.92
C GLY A 25 -6.26 45.83 6.78
N LEU A 26 -7.22 45.35 7.58
CA LEU A 26 -7.92 44.08 7.30
C LEU A 26 -8.81 44.20 6.06
N SER A 27 -8.27 43.85 4.89
CA SER A 27 -9.07 43.17 3.90
C SER A 27 -8.84 41.68 4.18
N ALA A 28 -9.82 41.00 4.77
CA ALA A 28 -9.84 39.58 4.89
C ALA A 28 -9.87 38.98 3.47
N PHE A 29 -8.72 38.73 2.91
CA PHE A 29 -8.59 37.74 1.83
C PHE A 29 -8.89 36.40 2.50
N SER A 30 -10.16 36.00 2.44
CA SER A 30 -10.48 34.59 2.59
C SER A 30 -9.82 33.92 1.39
N ALA A 31 -8.66 33.28 1.61
CA ALA A 31 -8.18 32.31 0.66
C ALA A 31 -9.36 31.37 0.38
N PRO A 32 -9.68 31.09 -0.90
CA PRO A 32 -10.67 30.07 -1.18
C PRO A 32 -10.23 28.83 -0.40
N ALA A 33 -11.15 28.26 0.38
CA ALA A 33 -10.90 26.97 0.99
C ALA A 33 -10.46 26.07 -0.16
N ALA A 34 -9.22 25.60 -0.10
CA ALA A 34 -8.75 24.63 -1.08
C ALA A 34 -9.77 23.51 -1.01
N GLU A 35 -10.48 23.32 -2.13
CA GLU A 35 -11.45 22.24 -2.26
C GLU A 35 -10.63 20.98 -2.00
N ALA A 36 -10.88 20.31 -0.88
CA ALA A 36 -10.11 19.15 -0.49
C ALA A 36 -10.23 18.15 -1.63
N ALA A 37 -9.13 17.94 -2.36
CA ALA A 37 -9.11 17.06 -3.50
C ALA A 37 -9.62 15.70 -3.02
N THR A 38 -10.67 15.20 -3.65
CA THR A 38 -11.23 13.90 -3.29
C THR A 38 -10.43 12.85 -4.02
N HIS A 39 -9.66 12.07 -3.28
CA HIS A 39 -8.85 11.00 -3.82
C HIS A 39 -9.63 9.69 -3.86
N TYR A 40 -9.34 8.87 -4.85
CA TYR A 40 -9.98 7.58 -5.08
C TYR A 40 -8.91 6.51 -5.36
N CYS A 41 -9.12 5.33 -4.84
CA CYS A 41 -8.38 4.13 -5.19
C CYS A 41 -9.37 3.07 -5.67
N ASN A 42 -9.13 2.48 -6.83
CA ASN A 42 -9.99 1.46 -7.44
C ASN A 42 -11.49 1.85 -7.49
N GLY A 43 -11.80 3.15 -7.68
CA GLY A 43 -13.16 3.67 -7.74
C GLY A 43 -13.81 3.94 -6.38
N TYR A 44 -13.15 3.67 -5.28
CA TYR A 44 -13.61 3.97 -3.92
C TYR A 44 -12.98 5.25 -3.42
N LYS A 45 -13.77 6.04 -2.70
CA LYS A 45 -13.27 7.28 -2.08
C LYS A 45 -12.33 6.94 -0.94
N ALA A 46 -11.16 7.58 -0.91
CA ALA A 46 -10.19 7.39 0.14
C ALA A 46 -10.73 7.77 1.53
N THR A 47 -10.43 6.93 2.51
CA THR A 47 -10.64 7.16 3.94
C THR A 47 -9.39 7.76 4.58
N ILE A 48 -8.21 7.39 4.06
CA ILE A 48 -6.91 7.88 4.49
C ILE A 48 -6.15 8.36 3.25
N VAL A 49 -5.55 9.54 3.34
CA VAL A 49 -4.78 10.12 2.24
C VAL A 49 -3.48 10.69 2.79
N GLY A 50 -2.38 10.25 2.22
CA GLY A 50 -1.04 10.76 2.48
C GLY A 50 -0.77 12.11 1.82
N THR A 51 0.48 12.39 1.57
CA THR A 51 0.97 13.63 0.95
C THR A 51 1.75 13.33 -0.34
N ASN A 52 2.50 14.30 -0.88
CA ASN A 52 3.46 14.02 -1.95
C ASN A 52 4.90 13.84 -1.41
N GLY A 53 5.07 13.52 -0.16
CA GLY A 53 6.35 13.25 0.49
C GLY A 53 6.25 11.97 1.28
N ALA A 54 7.37 11.42 1.72
CA ALA A 54 7.40 10.18 2.47
C ALA A 54 6.49 10.22 3.71
N ASP A 55 5.54 9.32 3.75
CA ASP A 55 4.53 9.19 4.78
C ASP A 55 4.64 7.81 5.48
N ASP A 56 4.22 7.76 6.74
CA ASP A 56 4.01 6.55 7.53
C ASP A 56 2.50 6.48 7.83
N ILE A 57 1.81 5.54 7.19
CA ILE A 57 0.35 5.46 7.15
C ILE A 57 -0.12 4.15 7.78
N GLU A 58 -0.84 4.26 8.88
CA GLU A 58 -1.48 3.12 9.53
C GLU A 58 -3.00 3.13 9.24
N GLY A 59 -3.51 2.04 8.70
CA GLY A 59 -4.93 1.73 8.59
C GLY A 59 -5.54 1.37 9.95
N THR A 60 -6.77 0.91 9.91
CA THR A 60 -7.50 0.48 11.10
C THR A 60 -7.62 -1.06 11.15
N SER A 61 -8.40 -1.61 12.06
CA SER A 61 -8.76 -3.04 12.05
C SER A 61 -10.01 -3.33 11.20
N GLY A 62 -10.47 -2.43 10.42
CA GLY A 62 -11.62 -2.56 9.54
C GLY A 62 -11.30 -1.98 8.17
N ARG A 63 -12.14 -2.25 7.18
CA ARG A 63 -11.91 -1.85 5.81
C ARG A 63 -11.55 -0.37 5.64
N ASP A 64 -10.39 -0.14 5.05
CA ASP A 64 -9.88 1.18 4.70
C ASP A 64 -9.73 1.35 3.17
N VAL A 65 -9.67 2.60 2.75
CA VAL A 65 -9.27 2.99 1.39
C VAL A 65 -8.14 4.00 1.53
N ILE A 66 -6.92 3.55 1.25
CA ILE A 66 -5.68 4.30 1.49
C ILE A 66 -5.11 4.78 0.16
N VAL A 67 -4.69 6.03 0.11
CA VAL A 67 -3.98 6.63 -1.03
C VAL A 67 -2.74 7.35 -0.52
N GLY A 68 -1.54 6.83 -0.85
CA GLY A 68 -0.24 7.40 -0.44
C GLY A 68 0.07 8.70 -1.18
N LEU A 69 -0.27 8.76 -2.46
CA LEU A 69 0.01 9.83 -3.44
C LEU A 69 1.43 9.76 -3.99
N GLY A 70 2.41 10.25 -3.29
CA GLY A 70 3.78 10.21 -3.76
C GLY A 70 4.78 10.48 -2.65
N GLY A 71 5.96 9.98 -2.86
CA GLY A 71 6.97 9.87 -1.82
C GLY A 71 7.38 8.43 -1.69
N ASN A 72 8.26 8.12 -0.79
CA ASN A 72 8.56 6.73 -0.42
C ASN A 72 7.78 6.48 0.87
N ASP A 73 6.65 5.81 0.72
CA ASP A 73 5.67 5.66 1.78
C ASP A 73 5.79 4.28 2.46
N GLU A 74 5.53 4.22 3.76
CA GLU A 74 5.33 3.00 4.53
C GLU A 74 3.85 2.92 4.88
N ILE A 75 3.16 1.86 4.41
CA ILE A 75 1.71 1.73 4.53
C ILE A 75 1.37 0.37 5.14
N ASP A 76 0.68 0.39 6.28
CA ASP A 76 0.13 -0.80 6.95
C ASP A 76 -1.40 -0.73 6.94
N GLY A 77 -2.06 -1.69 6.25
CA GLY A 77 -3.50 -1.83 6.22
C GLY A 77 -4.08 -2.36 7.54
N ASN A 78 -3.25 -3.09 8.31
CA ASN A 78 -3.61 -3.78 9.55
C ASN A 78 -4.65 -4.89 9.37
N GLY A 79 -5.91 -4.59 9.25
CA GLY A 79 -6.92 -5.62 9.08
C GLY A 79 -8.23 -5.11 8.55
N GLY A 80 -8.90 -5.98 7.82
CA GLY A 80 -10.08 -5.63 7.05
C GLY A 80 -9.86 -5.98 5.58
N ASP A 81 -10.86 -5.83 4.75
CA ASP A 81 -10.70 -5.97 3.30
C ASP A 81 -10.34 -4.61 2.72
N ASP A 82 -9.04 -4.30 2.66
CA ASP A 82 -8.53 -2.97 2.39
C ASP A 82 -8.31 -2.69 0.89
N ILE A 83 -8.25 -1.43 0.55
CA ILE A 83 -7.95 -0.95 -0.80
C ILE A 83 -6.84 0.08 -0.70
N ILE A 84 -5.64 -0.28 -1.17
CA ILE A 84 -4.43 0.51 -1.02
C ILE A 84 -3.90 0.90 -2.40
N CYS A 85 -3.70 2.19 -2.63
CA CYS A 85 -2.93 2.74 -3.74
C CYS A 85 -1.75 3.52 -3.17
N ALA A 86 -0.55 2.95 -3.20
CA ALA A 86 0.63 3.60 -2.65
C ALA A 86 1.00 4.85 -3.47
N GLY A 87 1.19 4.69 -4.78
CA GLY A 87 1.27 5.87 -5.64
C GLY A 87 2.54 5.99 -6.45
N SER A 88 3.35 6.99 -6.18
CA SER A 88 4.63 7.14 -6.84
C SER A 88 5.75 7.28 -5.84
N GLY A 89 6.80 6.49 -6.01
CA GLY A 89 7.92 6.42 -5.10
C GLY A 89 8.39 4.99 -4.93
N HIS A 90 9.20 4.75 -3.95
CA HIS A 90 9.60 3.39 -3.56
C HIS A 90 8.87 3.10 -2.26
N ASP A 91 7.77 2.39 -2.41
CA ASP A 91 6.81 2.22 -1.32
C ASP A 91 6.96 0.85 -0.66
N GLU A 92 6.72 0.80 0.66
CA GLU A 92 6.62 -0.43 1.43
C GLU A 92 5.17 -0.58 1.91
N VAL A 93 4.51 -1.67 1.51
CA VAL A 93 3.08 -1.86 1.76
C VAL A 93 2.83 -3.23 2.38
N ASP A 94 2.18 -3.26 3.53
CA ASP A 94 1.61 -4.47 4.15
C ASP A 94 0.07 -4.37 4.14
N GLY A 95 -0.60 -5.30 3.47
CA GLY A 95 -2.07 -5.41 3.48
C GLY A 95 -2.61 -5.87 4.82
N GLY A 96 -1.88 -6.78 5.48
CA GLY A 96 -2.21 -7.29 6.80
C GLY A 96 -3.16 -8.48 6.79
N SER A 97 -4.31 -8.35 7.41
CA SER A 97 -5.29 -9.44 7.44
C SER A 97 -6.60 -9.06 6.78
N GLY A 98 -7.05 -9.87 5.82
CA GLY A 98 -8.26 -9.60 5.06
C GLY A 98 -8.10 -10.00 3.60
N ASN A 99 -9.02 -9.59 2.74
CA ASN A 99 -8.88 -9.81 1.30
C ASN A 99 -8.60 -8.47 0.64
N ASP A 100 -7.33 -8.18 0.46
CA ASP A 100 -6.86 -6.86 0.15
C ASP A 100 -6.71 -6.62 -1.35
N TYR A 101 -6.89 -5.38 -1.75
CA TYR A 101 -6.58 -4.89 -3.08
C TYR A 101 -5.45 -3.87 -2.98
N ILE A 102 -4.28 -4.23 -3.49
CA ILE A 102 -3.08 -3.40 -3.38
C ILE A 102 -2.54 -3.05 -4.76
N HIS A 103 -2.19 -1.80 -4.94
CA HIS A 103 -1.56 -1.25 -6.14
C HIS A 103 -0.35 -0.42 -5.72
N GLY A 104 0.87 -0.91 -5.99
CA GLY A 104 2.12 -0.20 -5.68
C GLY A 104 2.20 1.12 -6.42
N GLY A 105 2.26 1.04 -7.73
CA GLY A 105 2.20 2.25 -8.55
C GLY A 105 3.43 2.44 -9.42
N SER A 106 4.15 3.49 -9.22
CA SER A 106 5.39 3.71 -9.97
C SER A 106 6.57 3.87 -9.04
N GLY A 107 7.60 3.09 -9.29
CA GLY A 107 8.81 3.05 -8.49
C GLY A 107 9.26 1.61 -8.27
N HIS A 108 10.05 1.38 -7.26
CA HIS A 108 10.46 0.01 -6.90
C HIS A 108 9.84 -0.29 -5.55
N ASP A 109 8.75 -1.04 -5.58
CA ASP A 109 7.89 -1.22 -4.43
C ASP A 109 8.13 -2.59 -3.76
N SER A 110 7.95 -2.64 -2.44
CA SER A 110 7.93 -3.86 -1.65
C SER A 110 6.53 -4.05 -1.10
N ILE A 111 5.85 -5.12 -1.52
CA ILE A 111 4.43 -5.30 -1.21
C ILE A 111 4.19 -6.69 -0.66
N GLU A 112 3.59 -6.75 0.52
CA GLU A 112 3.11 -7.96 1.17
C GLU A 112 1.58 -7.94 1.24
N GLY A 113 0.92 -9.02 0.82
CA GLY A 113 -0.53 -9.16 0.90
C GLY A 113 -1.01 -9.52 2.30
N GLY A 114 -0.24 -10.38 2.96
CA GLY A 114 -0.54 -10.85 4.30
C GLY A 114 -1.45 -12.07 4.33
N SER A 115 -2.46 -12.07 5.17
CA SER A 115 -3.36 -13.21 5.29
C SER A 115 -4.72 -12.95 4.67
N GLY A 116 -5.11 -13.79 3.69
CA GLY A 116 -6.39 -13.63 3.02
C GLY A 116 -6.36 -14.07 1.57
N ASN A 117 -7.26 -13.55 0.74
CA ASN A 117 -7.20 -13.83 -0.69
C ASN A 117 -7.01 -12.51 -1.45
N ASP A 118 -5.76 -12.16 -1.65
CA ASP A 118 -5.36 -10.83 -2.02
C ASP A 118 -5.26 -10.63 -3.54
N ARG A 119 -5.34 -9.41 -3.94
CA ARG A 119 -5.10 -8.98 -5.31
C ARG A 119 -4.09 -7.86 -5.34
N ILE A 120 -2.89 -8.17 -5.81
CA ILE A 120 -1.74 -7.31 -5.70
C ILE A 120 -1.16 -7.01 -7.08
N TYR A 121 -0.82 -5.76 -7.30
CA TYR A 121 -0.17 -5.25 -8.50
C TYR A 121 1.05 -4.41 -8.12
N GLY A 122 2.26 -4.84 -8.52
CA GLY A 122 3.48 -4.03 -8.41
C GLY A 122 3.39 -2.79 -9.29
N SER A 123 3.04 -2.98 -10.53
CA SER A 123 2.72 -2.00 -11.57
C SER A 123 3.92 -1.56 -12.39
N SER A 124 4.63 -0.51 -12.08
CA SER A 124 5.76 -0.03 -12.89
C SER A 124 7.01 0.13 -12.04
N GLY A 125 8.04 -0.57 -12.40
CA GLY A 125 9.31 -0.55 -11.68
C GLY A 125 9.84 -1.96 -11.48
N ASN A 126 10.86 -2.11 -10.66
CA ASN A 126 11.34 -3.45 -10.31
C ASN A 126 10.85 -3.75 -8.90
N ASP A 127 9.76 -4.50 -8.84
CA ASP A 127 9.00 -4.66 -7.62
C ASP A 127 9.29 -6.01 -6.94
N HIS A 128 9.16 -6.03 -5.63
CA HIS A 128 9.10 -7.25 -4.82
C HIS A 128 7.67 -7.39 -4.29
N VAL A 129 6.99 -8.44 -4.74
CA VAL A 129 5.56 -8.62 -4.44
C VAL A 129 5.31 -10.02 -3.92
N GLU A 130 4.77 -10.13 -2.71
CA GLU A 130 4.46 -11.39 -2.05
C GLU A 130 2.98 -11.45 -1.65
N GLY A 131 2.31 -12.60 -1.96
CA GLY A 131 0.91 -12.85 -1.59
C GLY A 131 0.76 -13.34 -0.17
N GLU A 132 1.77 -14.02 0.36
CA GLU A 132 1.84 -14.66 1.66
C GLU A 132 0.86 -15.84 1.85
N SER A 133 -0.25 -15.68 2.54
CA SER A 133 -1.12 -16.81 2.86
C SER A 133 -2.54 -16.65 2.35
N GLY A 134 -2.95 -17.55 1.43
CA GLY A 134 -4.29 -17.46 0.88
C GLY A 134 -4.48 -18.05 -0.50
N LYS A 135 -5.34 -17.44 -1.27
CA LYS A 135 -5.49 -17.69 -2.71
C LYS A 135 -5.33 -16.39 -3.46
N ASP A 136 -4.11 -16.06 -3.74
CA ASP A 136 -3.74 -14.73 -4.14
C ASP A 136 -3.67 -14.57 -5.66
N LYS A 137 -3.77 -13.34 -6.08
CA LYS A 137 -3.53 -12.92 -7.45
C LYS A 137 -2.46 -11.85 -7.43
N VAL A 138 -1.25 -12.23 -7.77
CA VAL A 138 -0.05 -11.41 -7.63
C VAL A 138 0.54 -11.12 -9.00
N TYR A 139 0.70 -9.86 -9.33
CA TYR A 139 1.16 -9.38 -10.62
C TYR A 139 2.30 -8.37 -10.43
N GLY A 140 3.49 -8.66 -11.01
CA GLY A 140 4.57 -7.68 -11.10
C GLY A 140 4.24 -6.54 -12.05
N ASN A 141 3.73 -6.87 -13.22
CA ASN A 141 3.36 -6.05 -14.39
C ASN A 141 4.56 -5.59 -15.21
N SER A 142 5.20 -4.46 -14.95
CA SER A 142 6.24 -3.92 -15.83
C SER A 142 7.52 -3.63 -15.08
N GLY A 143 8.60 -4.34 -15.46
CA GLY A 143 9.89 -4.18 -14.81
C GLY A 143 10.67 -5.48 -14.72
N HIS A 144 11.55 -5.55 -13.77
CA HIS A 144 12.25 -6.78 -13.40
C HIS A 144 11.81 -7.15 -11.99
N ASP A 145 10.77 -7.96 -11.91
CA ASP A 145 10.04 -8.18 -10.68
C ASP A 145 10.42 -9.50 -10.00
N LEU A 146 10.38 -9.48 -8.67
CA LEU A 146 10.35 -10.69 -7.86
C LEU A 146 8.92 -10.88 -7.35
N VAL A 147 8.26 -11.95 -7.81
CA VAL A 147 6.84 -12.16 -7.51
C VAL A 147 6.66 -13.53 -6.87
N GLU A 148 6.16 -13.54 -5.64
CA GLU A 148 5.97 -14.75 -4.84
C GLU A 148 4.49 -14.92 -4.48
N GLY A 149 3.95 -16.12 -4.70
CA GLY A 149 2.54 -16.41 -4.35
C GLY A 149 2.36 -16.71 -2.87
N GLY A 150 3.40 -17.26 -2.23
CA GLY A 150 3.30 -17.69 -0.84
C GLY A 150 2.65 -19.07 -0.68
N THR A 151 1.84 -19.23 0.36
CA THR A 151 1.18 -20.50 0.67
C THR A 151 -0.27 -20.50 0.23
N GLY A 152 -0.62 -21.38 -0.71
CA GLY A 152 -1.98 -21.47 -1.20
C GLY A 152 -2.10 -21.95 -2.64
N LYS A 153 -3.20 -21.59 -3.27
CA LYS A 153 -3.39 -21.81 -4.72
C LYS A 153 -3.46 -20.47 -5.41
N ASP A 154 -2.29 -19.95 -5.73
CA ASP A 154 -2.15 -18.59 -6.18
C ASP A 154 -2.11 -18.50 -7.70
N LYS A 155 -2.41 -17.32 -8.18
CA LYS A 155 -2.18 -16.93 -9.57
C LYS A 155 -1.11 -15.86 -9.61
N VAL A 156 0.08 -16.24 -10.06
CA VAL A 156 1.25 -15.37 -10.07
C VAL A 156 1.69 -15.07 -11.49
N SER A 157 2.07 -13.85 -11.77
CA SER A 157 2.60 -13.42 -13.07
C SER A 157 3.60 -12.29 -12.89
N GLY A 158 4.82 -12.44 -13.44
CA GLY A 158 5.79 -11.36 -13.49
C GLY A 158 5.33 -10.22 -14.39
N GLY A 159 4.90 -10.53 -15.60
CA GLY A 159 4.46 -9.51 -16.54
C GLY A 159 5.45 -9.28 -17.67
N SER A 160 5.87 -8.05 -17.89
CA SER A 160 6.85 -7.70 -18.92
C SER A 160 8.18 -7.30 -18.31
N GLY A 161 9.23 -8.02 -18.69
CA GLY A 161 10.59 -7.82 -18.19
C GLY A 161 11.32 -9.15 -17.97
N ASN A 162 12.37 -9.12 -17.17
CA ASN A 162 13.05 -10.34 -16.72
C ASN A 162 12.66 -10.60 -15.26
N ASP A 163 11.61 -11.36 -15.08
CA ASP A 163 11.00 -11.55 -13.79
C ASP A 163 11.44 -12.86 -13.13
N THR A 164 11.44 -12.86 -11.81
CA THR A 164 11.58 -14.07 -11.01
C THR A 164 10.25 -14.36 -10.35
N VAL A 165 9.61 -15.48 -10.75
CA VAL A 165 8.31 -15.88 -10.22
C VAL A 165 8.49 -17.14 -9.39
N LYS A 166 8.06 -17.09 -8.12
CA LYS A 166 8.08 -18.21 -7.20
C LYS A 166 6.65 -18.55 -6.77
N GLN A 167 6.25 -19.78 -6.97
CA GLN A 167 4.95 -20.28 -6.57
C GLN A 167 5.16 -21.49 -5.66
N ARG A 168 4.77 -21.38 -4.40
CA ARG A 168 4.82 -22.48 -3.45
C ARG A 168 3.43 -23.11 -3.37
N TYR A 169 3.33 -24.36 -3.81
CA TYR A 169 2.14 -25.15 -3.56
C TYR A 169 2.28 -25.83 -2.19
N ALA A 170 1.19 -25.96 -1.44
CA ALA A 170 1.17 -26.66 -0.15
C ALA A 170 1.61 -28.13 -0.25
N SER A 171 1.74 -28.69 -1.48
CA SER A 171 2.23 -30.02 -1.78
C SER A 171 3.74 -30.18 -1.75
N ASP A 172 4.50 -29.08 -1.82
CA ASP A 172 5.96 -29.14 -2.03
C ASP A 172 6.73 -29.59 -0.77
N ARG A 173 6.05 -29.68 0.39
CA ARG A 173 6.66 -30.23 1.61
C ARG A 173 6.81 -31.76 1.63
N GLU A 174 6.18 -32.48 0.71
CA GLU A 174 6.24 -33.94 0.69
C GLU A 174 7.23 -34.51 -0.34
N GLU A 175 7.60 -33.77 -1.39
CA GLU A 175 8.50 -34.29 -2.43
C GLU A 175 9.98 -34.22 -2.05
N ASP A 176 10.42 -33.23 -1.29
CA ASP A 176 11.82 -33.12 -0.82
C ASP A 176 12.23 -34.21 0.19
N ARG A 177 11.32 -35.05 0.60
CA ARG A 177 11.58 -36.11 1.62
C ARG A 177 12.07 -37.42 1.04
N TRP A 178 12.06 -37.61 -0.28
CA TRP A 178 12.32 -38.91 -0.90
C TRP A 178 13.65 -39.01 -1.66
N GLU A 179 14.39 -37.93 -1.87
CA GLU A 179 15.65 -37.98 -2.62
C GLU A 179 16.89 -38.35 -1.78
N ASP A 180 16.83 -38.37 -0.46
CA ASP A 180 17.97 -38.65 0.41
C ASP A 180 18.02 -40.15 0.88
N ARG A 181 17.45 -41.09 0.13
CA ARG A 181 17.50 -42.50 0.49
C ARG A 181 17.90 -43.41 -0.66
N TYR A 182 19.06 -43.15 -1.27
CA TYR A 182 19.82 -44.21 -1.97
C TYR A 182 21.29 -43.86 -2.02
#